data_4a8d5c6eac9192cec0b2142297a772a0
#
_entry.id   4a8d5c6eac9192cec0b2142297a772a0
#
_cell.length_a   1.000
_cell.length_b   1.000
_cell.length_c   1.000
_cell.angle_alpha   90.00
_cell.angle_beta   90.00
_cell.angle_gamma   90.00
#
_symmetry.space_group_name_H-M   'P 1'
#
loop_
_entity.id
_entity.type
_entity.pdbx_description
1 polymer ?
#
loop_
_entity_poly.entity_id
_entity_poly.type
_entity_poly.pdbx_seq_one_letter_code
_entity_poly.pdbx_strand_id
1 'polypeptide(L)'
;SVVEAMQITLFVGELPSQYHQEYGSSYIVHGLPLVNPDTSITLVRKTPQGMKFWLAKHDEEKIFSGLDKMMGDIVKRCDGRKPLAVFHADCAFRGKISFNKILKEELVGHMQYPLCKDEGIPWLGMYSGGEYAMLGGRHFFHIFTTSLNVILRRES
;
A
#
# COMPACT_ATOMS: atom_id res chain seq x y z
N SER A 1 0.72 23.87 -7.41
CA SER A 1 0.23 23.06 -8.53
C SER A 1 -0.73 21.99 -8.02
N VAL A 2 -1.53 21.37 -8.90
CA VAL A 2 -2.41 20.26 -8.57
C VAL A 2 -1.60 19.09 -7.97
N VAL A 3 -0.40 18.86 -8.45
CA VAL A 3 0.50 17.81 -7.96
C VAL A 3 0.95 18.08 -6.54
N GLU A 4 1.27 19.31 -6.17
CA GLU A 4 1.61 19.69 -4.79
C GLU A 4 0.40 19.52 -3.85
N ALA A 5 -0.80 19.89 -4.31
CA ALA A 5 -2.02 19.65 -3.54
C ALA A 5 -2.30 18.15 -3.36
N MET A 6 -2.03 17.32 -4.37
CA MET A 6 -2.14 15.86 -4.31
C MET A 6 -1.13 15.23 -3.35
N GLN A 7 0.05 15.82 -3.18
CA GLN A 7 1.06 15.34 -2.24
C GLN A 7 0.73 15.63 -0.78
N ILE A 8 -0.16 16.59 -0.51
CA ILE A 8 -0.30 17.17 0.82
C ILE A 8 -1.55 16.69 1.56
N THR A 9 -2.61 16.27 0.86
CA THR A 9 -3.88 16.02 1.52
C THR A 9 -4.54 14.73 1.06
N LEU A 10 -4.65 13.78 1.98
CA LEU A 10 -5.38 12.54 1.81
C LEU A 10 -6.61 12.54 2.72
N PHE A 11 -7.70 11.96 2.24
CA PHE A 11 -8.81 11.62 3.12
C PHE A 11 -8.59 10.21 3.67
N VAL A 12 -8.55 10.11 4.99
CA VAL A 12 -8.48 8.83 5.70
C VAL A 12 -9.74 8.64 6.53
N GLY A 13 -10.31 7.46 6.48
CA GLY A 13 -11.46 7.08 7.28
C GLY A 13 -11.08 6.04 8.31
N GLU A 14 -11.94 5.85 9.31
CA GLU A 14 -11.74 4.82 10.33
C GLU A 14 -11.89 3.42 9.73
N LEU A 15 -10.91 2.57 10.03
CA LEU A 15 -10.98 1.14 9.71
C LEU A 15 -11.67 0.41 10.88
N PRO A 16 -12.60 -0.53 10.64
CA PRO A 16 -13.18 -1.34 11.70
C PRO A 16 -12.11 -2.02 12.57
N SER A 17 -12.29 -1.98 13.88
CA SER A 17 -11.28 -2.40 14.87
C SER A 17 -10.78 -3.83 14.68
N GLN A 18 -11.63 -4.72 14.18
CA GLN A 18 -11.27 -6.11 13.88
C GLN A 18 -10.13 -6.27 12.85
N TYR A 19 -9.86 -5.23 12.07
CA TYR A 19 -8.80 -5.23 11.04
C TYR A 19 -7.54 -4.48 11.47
N HIS A 20 -7.55 -3.78 12.60
CA HIS A 20 -6.43 -2.90 13.00
C HIS A 20 -5.11 -3.65 13.14
N GLN A 21 -5.14 -4.85 13.72
CA GLN A 21 -3.93 -5.64 13.93
C GLN A 21 -3.34 -6.13 12.60
N GLU A 22 -4.19 -6.65 11.71
CA GLU A 22 -3.75 -7.19 10.41
C GLU A 22 -3.28 -6.07 9.48
N TYR A 23 -4.03 -4.97 9.42
CA TYR A 23 -3.71 -3.83 8.57
C TYR A 23 -2.56 -2.97 9.12
N GLY A 24 -2.35 -3.01 10.43
CA GLY A 24 -1.32 -2.23 11.11
C GLY A 24 -1.65 -0.75 11.29
N SER A 25 -2.92 -0.36 11.08
CA SER A 25 -3.41 1.00 11.27
C SER A 25 -4.89 1.00 11.65
N SER A 26 -5.30 2.04 12.39
CA SER A 26 -6.71 2.32 12.68
C SER A 26 -7.42 3.10 11.56
N TYR A 27 -6.68 3.49 10.54
CA TYR A 27 -7.19 4.32 9.45
C TYR A 27 -6.87 3.69 8.10
N ILE A 28 -7.77 3.90 7.15
CA ILE A 28 -7.60 3.49 5.77
C ILE A 28 -7.74 4.70 4.84
N VAL A 29 -6.92 4.77 3.80
CA VAL A 29 -6.98 5.85 2.83
C VAL A 29 -8.22 5.68 1.95
N HIS A 30 -9.03 6.74 1.87
CA HIS A 30 -10.20 6.83 0.99
C HIS A 30 -9.90 7.53 -0.33
N GLY A 31 -8.72 8.08 -0.48
CA GLY A 31 -8.22 8.66 -1.72
C GLY A 31 -8.10 10.18 -1.69
N LEU A 32 -7.85 10.71 -2.87
CA LEU A 32 -7.86 12.14 -3.12
C LEU A 32 -9.29 12.61 -3.31
N PRO A 33 -9.67 13.75 -2.73
CA PRO A 33 -10.98 14.33 -2.98
C PRO A 33 -11.03 14.88 -4.41
N LEU A 34 -12.04 14.50 -5.15
CA LEU A 34 -12.43 15.23 -6.36
C LEU A 34 -13.44 16.29 -5.96
N VAL A 35 -13.02 17.55 -6.04
CA VAL A 35 -13.91 18.69 -5.73
C VAL A 35 -14.74 19.01 -6.96
N ASN A 36 -16.04 18.94 -6.82
CA ASN A 36 -17.02 19.24 -7.87
C ASN A 36 -17.29 20.75 -7.97
N PRO A 37 -17.87 21.24 -9.08
CA PRO A 37 -18.19 22.67 -9.25
C PRO A 37 -19.15 23.23 -8.19
N ASP A 38 -20.00 22.39 -7.62
CA ASP A 38 -20.93 22.74 -6.53
C ASP A 38 -20.28 22.69 -5.13
N THR A 39 -18.95 22.57 -5.07
CA THR A 39 -18.16 22.42 -3.85
C THR A 39 -18.35 21.10 -3.10
N SER A 40 -19.14 20.18 -3.61
CA SER A 40 -19.21 18.83 -3.06
C SER A 40 -17.91 18.04 -3.35
N ILE A 41 -17.69 16.97 -2.58
CA ILE A 41 -16.50 16.12 -2.71
C ILE A 41 -16.93 14.72 -3.12
N THR A 42 -16.34 14.23 -4.20
CA THR A 42 -16.46 12.82 -4.60
C THR A 42 -15.26 12.04 -4.09
N LEU A 43 -15.53 10.95 -3.39
CA LEU A 43 -14.50 9.99 -2.93
C LEU A 43 -14.45 8.79 -3.87
N VAL A 44 -13.27 8.20 -4.01
CA VAL A 44 -13.05 7.02 -4.87
C VAL A 44 -13.76 5.77 -4.33
N ARG A 45 -14.01 5.74 -3.03
CA ARG A 45 -14.68 4.62 -2.36
C ARG A 45 -16.07 5.02 -1.88
N LYS A 46 -17.01 4.09 -2.02
CA LYS A 46 -18.32 4.22 -1.38
C LYS A 46 -18.13 4.25 0.15
N THR A 47 -18.70 5.25 0.78
CA THR A 47 -18.58 5.49 2.22
C THR A 47 -19.95 5.47 2.88
N PRO A 48 -20.08 4.86 4.06
CA PRO A 48 -21.31 4.93 4.83
C PRO A 48 -21.62 6.37 5.25
N GLN A 49 -22.90 6.70 5.33
CA GLN A 49 -23.32 7.98 5.89
C GLN A 49 -22.89 8.08 7.36
N GLY A 50 -22.41 9.25 7.77
CA GLY A 50 -21.94 9.49 9.13
C GLY A 50 -20.49 9.03 9.39
N MET A 51 -19.80 8.48 8.40
CA MET A 51 -18.38 8.13 8.54
C MET A 51 -17.54 9.38 8.82
N LYS A 52 -16.66 9.29 9.81
CA LYS A 52 -15.70 10.34 10.12
C LYS A 52 -14.47 10.24 9.23
N PHE A 53 -14.00 11.41 8.80
CA PHE A 53 -12.77 11.54 8.00
C PHE A 53 -11.80 12.48 8.68
N TRP A 54 -10.53 12.20 8.41
CA TRP A 54 -9.41 13.07 8.77
C TRP A 54 -8.63 13.42 7.54
N LEU A 55 -8.00 14.59 7.57
CA LEU A 55 -7.01 14.98 6.59
C LEU A 55 -5.65 14.47 7.04
N ALA A 56 -4.98 13.75 6.16
CA ALA A 56 -3.64 13.22 6.40
C ALA A 56 -2.66 13.78 5.39
N LYS A 57 -1.40 13.86 5.78
CA LYS A 57 -0.29 14.19 4.89
C LYS A 57 0.50 12.94 4.52
N HIS A 58 1.10 12.96 3.37
CA HIS A 58 2.15 12.02 3.00
C HIS A 58 3.36 12.21 3.93
N ASP A 59 3.85 11.11 4.47
CA ASP A 59 5.01 11.06 5.37
C ASP A 59 5.92 9.93 4.89
N GLU A 60 7.03 10.30 4.26
CA GLU A 60 7.94 9.35 3.63
C GLU A 60 8.54 8.37 4.66
N GLU A 61 8.92 8.85 5.85
CA GLU A 61 9.48 8.00 6.90
C GLU A 61 8.48 6.95 7.37
N LYS A 62 7.21 7.34 7.55
CA LYS A 62 6.14 6.41 7.92
C LYS A 62 5.82 5.41 6.82
N ILE A 63 5.91 5.82 5.56
CA ILE A 63 5.72 4.92 4.41
C ILE A 63 6.80 3.85 4.42
N PHE A 64 8.07 4.20 4.58
CA PHE A 64 9.17 3.23 4.65
C PHE A 64 9.10 2.35 5.90
N SER A 65 8.78 2.91 7.07
CA SER A 65 8.58 2.13 8.29
C SER A 65 7.43 1.12 8.16
N GLY A 66 6.34 1.51 7.52
CA GLY A 66 5.21 0.61 7.22
C GLY A 66 5.62 -0.51 6.26
N LEU A 67 6.45 -0.19 5.28
CA LEU A 67 6.99 -1.16 4.33
C LEU A 67 7.89 -2.18 5.03
N ASP A 68 8.81 -1.73 5.88
CA ASP A 68 9.71 -2.61 6.63
C ASP A 68 8.94 -3.59 7.54
N LYS A 69 7.86 -3.10 8.18
CA LYS A 69 6.98 -3.94 8.97
C LYS A 69 6.30 -5.01 8.11
N MET A 70 5.71 -4.61 6.97
CA MET A 70 5.07 -5.53 6.03
C MET A 70 6.05 -6.60 5.55
N MET A 71 7.26 -6.20 5.18
CA MET A 71 8.28 -7.13 4.70
C MET A 71 8.76 -8.07 5.81
N GLY A 72 8.90 -7.58 7.03
CA GLY A 72 9.20 -8.42 8.19
C GLY A 72 8.15 -9.51 8.42
N ASP A 73 6.87 -9.18 8.25
CA ASP A 73 5.77 -10.14 8.36
C ASP A 73 5.75 -11.14 7.19
N ILE A 74 6.06 -10.70 5.97
CA ILE A 74 6.17 -11.58 4.79
C ILE A 74 7.33 -12.56 4.98
N VAL A 75 8.50 -12.09 5.37
CA VAL A 75 9.67 -12.94 5.61
C VAL A 75 9.38 -13.99 6.68
N LYS A 76 8.74 -13.63 7.77
CA LYS A 76 8.29 -14.59 8.80
C LYS A 76 7.34 -15.65 8.25
N ARG A 77 6.39 -15.25 7.40
CA ARG A 77 5.43 -16.19 6.76
C ARG A 77 6.12 -17.10 5.73
N CYS A 78 7.23 -16.69 5.16
CA CYS A 78 8.03 -17.57 4.30
C CYS A 78 8.64 -18.74 5.08
N ASP A 79 8.83 -18.59 6.39
CA ASP A 79 9.30 -19.63 7.30
C ASP A 79 10.59 -20.32 6.82
N GLY A 80 11.58 -19.51 6.44
CA GLY A 80 12.85 -19.96 5.89
C GLY A 80 12.81 -20.49 4.45
N ARG A 81 11.61 -20.61 3.86
CA ARG A 81 11.46 -21.05 2.46
C ARG A 81 11.89 -19.95 1.50
N LYS A 82 12.68 -20.32 0.50
CA LYS A 82 13.06 -19.39 -0.57
C LYS A 82 11.87 -19.12 -1.51
N PRO A 83 11.51 -17.85 -1.74
CA PRO A 83 10.50 -17.51 -2.74
C PRO A 83 10.90 -17.95 -4.15
N LEU A 84 9.94 -18.39 -4.94
CA LEU A 84 10.12 -18.75 -6.35
C LEU A 84 9.92 -17.54 -7.27
N ALA A 85 8.97 -16.69 -6.93
CA ALA A 85 8.67 -15.48 -7.68
C ALA A 85 7.85 -14.51 -6.82
N VAL A 86 7.83 -13.24 -7.21
CA VAL A 86 7.00 -12.21 -6.59
C VAL A 86 6.22 -11.47 -7.67
N PHE A 87 4.91 -11.26 -7.42
CA PHE A 87 4.10 -10.30 -8.14
C PHE A 87 3.83 -9.10 -7.23
N HIS A 88 4.16 -7.92 -7.70
CA HIS A 88 4.10 -6.68 -6.95
C HIS A 88 3.19 -5.67 -7.65
N ALA A 89 2.16 -5.20 -6.97
CA ALA A 89 1.36 -4.07 -7.40
C ALA A 89 1.59 -2.91 -6.44
N ASP A 90 2.02 -1.78 -6.98
CA ASP A 90 2.28 -0.56 -6.21
C ASP A 90 1.38 0.57 -6.71
N CYS A 91 0.72 1.25 -5.79
CA CYS A 91 -0.11 2.38 -6.17
C CYS A 91 0.77 3.52 -6.70
N ALA A 92 0.51 3.95 -7.93
CA ALA A 92 1.25 5.05 -8.55
C ALA A 92 1.19 6.34 -7.73
N PHE A 93 0.08 6.56 -7.02
CA PHE A 93 -0.08 7.72 -6.14
C PHE A 93 0.73 7.61 -4.84
N ARG A 94 1.04 6.39 -4.40
CA ARG A 94 1.91 6.17 -3.24
C ARG A 94 3.37 6.51 -3.55
N GLY A 95 3.89 6.01 -4.65
CA GLY A 95 5.31 6.11 -5.01
C GLY A 95 5.59 7.12 -6.10
N LYS A 96 5.33 6.73 -7.34
CA LYS A 96 5.78 7.47 -8.54
C LYS A 96 5.26 8.91 -8.62
N ILE A 97 3.97 9.13 -8.33
CA ILE A 97 3.35 10.45 -8.46
C ILE A 97 3.67 11.32 -7.24
N SER A 98 3.52 10.76 -6.03
CA SER A 98 3.73 11.53 -4.80
C SER A 98 5.16 12.01 -4.61
N PHE A 99 6.14 11.17 -4.94
CA PHE A 99 7.56 11.54 -4.81
C PHE A 99 8.16 12.03 -6.12
N ASN A 100 7.38 12.05 -7.20
CA ASN A 100 7.83 12.41 -8.56
C ASN A 100 9.09 11.65 -9.00
N LYS A 101 9.28 10.44 -8.51
CA LYS A 101 10.42 9.56 -8.83
C LYS A 101 10.01 8.09 -8.68
N ILE A 102 10.78 7.22 -9.29
CA ILE A 102 10.72 5.79 -9.02
C ILE A 102 11.64 5.55 -7.82
N LEU A 103 11.09 5.02 -6.74
CA LEU A 103 11.85 4.70 -5.53
C LEU A 103 12.57 3.36 -5.69
N LYS A 104 13.66 3.38 -6.45
CA LYS A 104 14.47 2.19 -6.71
C LYS A 104 15.05 1.62 -5.41
N GLU A 105 15.49 2.47 -4.52
CA GLU A 105 16.01 2.12 -3.20
C GLU A 105 14.94 1.41 -2.35
N GLU A 106 13.70 1.86 -2.45
CA GLU A 106 12.57 1.21 -1.79
C GLU A 106 12.41 -0.23 -2.29
N LEU A 107 12.37 -0.40 -3.61
CA LEU A 107 12.15 -1.72 -4.18
C LEU A 107 13.31 -2.67 -3.85
N VAL A 108 14.54 -2.26 -4.08
CA VAL A 108 15.71 -3.12 -3.91
C VAL A 108 16.06 -3.28 -2.43
N GLY A 109 16.21 -2.18 -1.70
CA GLY A 109 16.69 -2.20 -0.32
C GLY A 109 15.66 -2.72 0.67
N HIS A 110 14.42 -2.29 0.55
CA HIS A 110 13.38 -2.62 1.52
C HIS A 110 12.52 -3.82 1.13
N MET A 111 12.41 -4.18 -0.14
CA MET A 111 11.56 -5.30 -0.57
C MET A 111 12.37 -6.51 -1.06
N GLN A 112 13.20 -6.35 -2.08
CA GLN A 112 13.90 -7.49 -2.69
C GLN A 112 14.94 -8.07 -1.74
N TYR A 113 15.80 -7.24 -1.19
CA TYR A 113 16.89 -7.70 -0.33
C TYR A 113 16.41 -8.49 0.90
N PRO A 114 15.38 -8.07 1.67
CA PRO A 114 14.86 -8.87 2.76
C PRO A 114 14.37 -10.27 2.35
N LEU A 115 13.83 -10.42 1.12
CA LEU A 115 13.28 -11.68 0.64
C LEU A 115 14.32 -12.62 0.04
N CYS A 116 15.30 -12.11 -0.67
CA CYS A 116 16.20 -12.94 -1.48
C CYS A 116 17.69 -12.62 -1.30
N LYS A 117 18.03 -11.65 -0.45
CA LYS A 117 19.44 -11.21 -0.28
C LYS A 117 20.06 -10.85 -1.63
N ASP A 118 21.28 -11.32 -1.88
CA ASP A 118 22.00 -11.14 -3.14
C ASP A 118 21.55 -12.14 -4.24
N GLU A 119 20.71 -13.11 -3.88
CA GLU A 119 20.17 -14.08 -4.84
C GLU A 119 18.92 -13.49 -5.52
N GLY A 120 19.01 -13.16 -6.79
CA GLY A 120 17.87 -12.68 -7.57
C GLY A 120 16.74 -13.71 -7.64
N ILE A 121 15.51 -13.27 -7.55
CA ILE A 121 14.30 -14.04 -7.85
C ILE A 121 13.48 -13.34 -8.91
N PRO A 122 12.68 -14.05 -9.73
CA PRO A 122 11.76 -13.41 -10.66
C PRO A 122 10.84 -12.46 -9.94
N TRP A 123 10.83 -11.20 -10.38
CA TRP A 123 10.04 -10.14 -9.78
C TRP A 123 9.31 -9.36 -10.87
N LEU A 124 7.99 -9.50 -10.91
CA LEU A 124 7.15 -8.73 -11.80
C LEU A 124 6.40 -7.67 -11.00
N GLY A 125 6.71 -6.40 -11.25
CA GLY A 125 6.05 -5.27 -10.61
C GLY A 125 5.35 -4.36 -11.60
N MET A 126 4.25 -3.75 -11.17
CA MET A 126 3.53 -2.73 -11.94
C MET A 126 3.07 -1.59 -11.04
N TYR A 127 2.97 -0.40 -11.60
CA TYR A 127 2.22 0.69 -11.01
C TYR A 127 0.74 0.58 -11.39
N SER A 128 -0.12 0.70 -10.41
CA SER A 128 -1.59 0.60 -10.55
C SER A 128 -2.29 1.85 -10.03
N GLY A 129 -3.56 2.01 -10.35
CA GLY A 129 -4.43 3.06 -9.80
C GLY A 129 -5.08 2.69 -8.47
N GLY A 130 -4.76 1.52 -7.95
CA GLY A 130 -5.24 0.92 -6.71
C GLY A 130 -5.05 -0.59 -6.74
N GLU A 131 -5.04 -1.21 -5.58
CA GLU A 131 -4.71 -2.60 -5.38
C GLU A 131 -5.88 -3.35 -4.73
N TYR A 132 -6.04 -4.63 -5.09
CA TYR A 132 -6.87 -5.54 -4.34
C TYR A 132 -5.99 -6.43 -3.45
N ALA A 133 -6.21 -6.36 -2.16
CA ALA A 133 -5.54 -7.21 -1.19
C ALA A 133 -6.53 -7.78 -0.18
N MET A 134 -6.15 -8.90 0.43
CA MET A 134 -6.96 -9.52 1.46
C MET A 134 -6.80 -8.82 2.80
N LEU A 135 -7.92 -8.64 3.49
CA LEU A 135 -7.97 -8.16 4.86
C LEU A 135 -9.13 -8.87 5.57
N GLY A 136 -8.84 -9.58 6.65
CA GLY A 136 -9.83 -10.38 7.36
C GLY A 136 -10.46 -11.48 6.51
N GLY A 137 -9.70 -12.09 5.60
CA GLY A 137 -10.18 -13.13 4.68
C GLY A 137 -11.08 -12.64 3.55
N ARG A 138 -11.21 -11.33 3.36
CA ARG A 138 -11.99 -10.70 2.28
C ARG A 138 -11.12 -9.82 1.41
N HIS A 139 -11.46 -9.72 0.12
CA HIS A 139 -10.80 -8.79 -0.79
C HIS A 139 -11.33 -7.38 -0.59
N PHE A 140 -10.41 -6.45 -0.39
CA PHE A 140 -10.69 -5.02 -0.31
C PHE A 140 -9.92 -4.29 -1.39
N PHE A 141 -10.53 -3.23 -1.91
CA PHE A 141 -9.85 -2.26 -2.74
C PHE A 141 -9.05 -1.31 -1.84
N HIS A 142 -7.78 -1.16 -2.13
CA HIS A 142 -6.85 -0.27 -1.44
C HIS A 142 -6.34 0.79 -2.40
N ILE A 143 -5.94 1.91 -1.86
CA ILE A 143 -5.31 3.01 -2.60
C ILE A 143 -4.20 3.61 -1.73
N PHE A 144 -3.15 4.10 -2.34
CA PHE A 144 -1.92 4.54 -1.66
C PHE A 144 -1.22 3.40 -0.90
N THR A 145 -1.35 2.20 -1.39
CA THR A 145 -0.78 1.00 -0.77
C THR A 145 0.19 0.30 -1.73
N THR A 146 0.85 -0.70 -1.22
CA THR A 146 1.61 -1.66 -2.00
C THR A 146 1.18 -3.06 -1.59
N SER A 147 1.15 -3.98 -2.54
CA SER A 147 0.82 -5.38 -2.27
C SER A 147 1.80 -6.33 -2.96
N LEU A 148 2.21 -7.36 -2.24
CA LEU A 148 3.10 -8.40 -2.74
C LEU A 148 2.41 -9.76 -2.63
N ASN A 149 2.46 -10.50 -3.74
CA ASN A 149 2.10 -11.91 -3.78
C ASN A 149 3.37 -12.73 -3.94
N VAL A 150 3.79 -13.38 -2.88
CA VAL A 150 5.01 -14.20 -2.84
C VAL A 150 4.64 -15.65 -3.09
N ILE A 151 5.22 -16.22 -4.14
CA ILE A 151 5.02 -17.61 -4.50
C ILE A 151 6.11 -18.44 -3.84
N LEU A 152 5.70 -19.42 -3.04
CA LEU A 152 6.59 -20.35 -2.36
C LEU A 152 6.45 -21.76 -2.97
N ARG A 153 7.53 -22.56 -2.89
CA ARG A 153 7.43 -23.98 -3.21
C ARG A 153 6.53 -24.67 -2.17
N ARG A 154 5.63 -25.50 -2.64
CA ARG A 154 4.85 -26.36 -1.74
C ARG A 154 5.79 -27.38 -1.10
N GLU A 155 5.66 -27.55 0.21
CA GLU A 155 6.31 -28.68 0.89
C GLU A 155 5.60 -29.97 0.48
N SER A 156 6.39 -30.98 0.13
CA SER A 156 5.92 -32.32 -0.24
C SER A 156 5.60 -33.13 1.02
#